data_e407b5b3dfdae856bde3abacb5e7fd32
#
_entry.id   e407b5b3dfdae856bde3abacb5e7fd32
#
_cell.length_a   1.000
_cell.length_b   1.000
_cell.length_c   1.000
_cell.angle_alpha   90.00
_cell.angle_beta   90.00
_cell.angle_gamma   90.00
#
_symmetry.space_group_name_H-M   'P 1'
#
loop_
_entity.id
_entity.type
_entity.pdbx_description
1 polymer ?
#
loop_
_entity_poly.entity_id
_entity_poly.type
_entity_poly.pdbx_seq_one_letter_code
_entity_poly.pdbx_strand_id
1 'polypeptide(L)'
;MNLNKKVFIGFLFFIIIPLFVLGTAVYTVSQQLIEKKYGDLTEVTLQAISRNIYYMFKEANYFSDFWMVKDSIQGIYRTIDEVRPNEEAPSSYDLNTFDTLLRGSILTYSPIQSVVIYNNVGKSFSAGRTSGNALPWKTLSSSTAFEQIKELNGSPMWIGPSEYKELGAGRGEFYQARMVKDFWTMDNLGYMLLKFKFNELDQIFKSFNTNEDSSKRYLLVNKSGLIFYDNKQHLEGANVLQLLQGKLDLQQSNRSFQANFQNEKSLVSLYHLNINQMGVQDWSVVSITSWKYVAGEIETIMKLVAGITFVCLFFALVYNLVFVRRIVQLILRMLGSMKKVERGDLTTRMEESGKDETTALVRGFNSLVERVEDLLDEVKRQQDRKNKAELMLLQAQIKPHFLFNTLESINVLAIQNQGKKVSQMVYRLGNLLRIGMESREEISLKQELDHLKSYLEIQEFRFEDQFRYEIESDPEILDYSILKLTLQPLVENALQHGFEPIDYMGVISIKVLDEGERIGLYVSDNGIGISNEKLAKFHYKTELETPFHEILDANVNEERRGLGVSNVADRIRIQYGLHYGIFICSMEGHGTTMKIVIPKTKEASL
;
A
#
# COMPACT_ATOMS: atom_id res chain seq x y z
N MET A 1 -18.99 8.64 -8.81
CA MET A 1 -18.47 9.27 -7.58
C MET A 1 -17.33 10.19 -7.95
N ASN A 2 -17.43 11.49 -7.63
CA ASN A 2 -16.40 12.49 -7.98
C ASN A 2 -15.06 12.16 -7.30
N LEU A 3 -13.94 12.50 -7.97
CA LEU A 3 -12.57 12.26 -7.50
C LEU A 3 -12.37 12.73 -6.05
N ASN A 4 -12.89 13.91 -5.70
CA ASN A 4 -12.87 14.45 -4.33
C ASN A 4 -13.47 13.49 -3.31
N LYS A 5 -14.60 12.86 -3.61
CA LYS A 5 -15.25 11.91 -2.69
C LYS A 5 -14.46 10.60 -2.57
N LYS A 6 -13.86 10.11 -3.68
CA LYS A 6 -13.02 8.90 -3.65
C LYS A 6 -11.77 9.10 -2.80
N VAL A 7 -11.09 10.22 -3.00
CA VAL A 7 -9.87 10.55 -2.24
C VAL A 7 -10.19 10.77 -0.76
N PHE A 8 -11.28 11.50 -0.46
CA PHE A 8 -11.72 11.73 0.93
C PHE A 8 -12.05 10.42 1.65
N ILE A 9 -12.84 9.53 1.02
CA ILE A 9 -13.21 8.24 1.61
C ILE A 9 -11.98 7.34 1.77
N GLY A 10 -11.10 7.29 0.78
CA GLY A 10 -9.85 6.53 0.88
C GLY A 10 -8.97 7.02 2.02
N PHE A 11 -8.77 8.34 2.13
CA PHE A 11 -8.00 8.96 3.20
C PHE A 11 -8.61 8.67 4.58
N LEU A 12 -9.94 8.81 4.72
CA LEU A 12 -10.65 8.51 5.95
C LEU A 12 -10.48 7.04 6.37
N PHE A 13 -10.58 6.13 5.40
CA PHE A 13 -10.41 4.69 5.63
C PHE A 13 -8.99 4.34 6.10
N PHE A 14 -7.96 4.92 5.46
CA PHE A 14 -6.56 4.72 5.83
C PHE A 14 -6.18 5.29 7.20
N ILE A 15 -6.96 6.25 7.74
CA ILE A 15 -6.72 6.82 9.07
C ILE A 15 -7.58 6.12 10.12
N ILE A 16 -8.87 5.91 9.88
CA ILE A 16 -9.80 5.35 10.87
C ILE A 16 -9.45 3.90 11.20
N ILE A 17 -9.15 3.09 10.19
CA ILE A 17 -8.87 1.66 10.45
C ILE A 17 -7.63 1.47 11.32
N PRO A 18 -6.45 2.05 11.02
CA PRO A 18 -5.29 1.92 11.88
C PRO A 18 -5.52 2.47 13.30
N LEU A 19 -6.24 3.59 13.44
CA LEU A 19 -6.56 4.15 14.75
C LEU A 19 -7.50 3.25 15.54
N PHE A 20 -8.49 2.64 14.90
CA PHE A 20 -9.38 1.67 15.55
C PHE A 20 -8.63 0.41 15.95
N VAL A 21 -7.77 -0.12 15.08
CA VAL A 21 -6.91 -1.28 15.40
C VAL A 21 -5.97 -0.95 16.55
N LEU A 22 -5.34 0.22 16.52
CA LEU A 22 -4.48 0.68 17.61
C LEU A 22 -5.25 0.81 18.93
N GLY A 23 -6.42 1.44 18.90
CA GLY A 23 -7.28 1.60 20.08
C GLY A 23 -7.68 0.26 20.70
N THR A 24 -8.09 -0.71 19.89
CA THR A 24 -8.43 -2.06 20.35
C THR A 24 -7.21 -2.81 20.86
N ALA A 25 -6.06 -2.69 20.21
CA ALA A 25 -4.80 -3.29 20.67
C ALA A 25 -4.36 -2.70 22.01
N VAL A 26 -4.38 -1.38 22.15
CA VAL A 26 -4.05 -0.72 23.43
C VAL A 26 -4.99 -1.15 24.54
N TYR A 27 -6.32 -1.24 24.27
CA TYR A 27 -7.29 -1.72 25.24
C TYR A 27 -6.98 -3.15 25.70
N THR A 28 -6.80 -4.09 24.78
CA THR A 28 -6.55 -5.50 25.12
C THR A 28 -5.23 -5.70 25.87
N VAL A 29 -4.17 -5.04 25.42
CA VAL A 29 -2.85 -5.11 26.06
C VAL A 29 -2.89 -4.46 27.44
N SER A 30 -3.51 -3.28 27.58
CA SER A 30 -3.65 -2.60 28.87
C SER A 30 -4.46 -3.45 29.86
N GLN A 31 -5.53 -4.10 29.39
CA GLN A 31 -6.32 -4.99 30.23
C GLN A 31 -5.47 -6.15 30.78
N GLN A 32 -4.71 -6.82 29.91
CA GLN A 32 -3.86 -7.94 30.33
C GLN A 32 -2.73 -7.50 31.26
N LEU A 33 -2.08 -6.39 30.96
CA LEU A 33 -0.99 -5.86 31.79
C LEU A 33 -1.47 -5.44 33.17
N ILE A 34 -2.62 -4.76 33.26
CA ILE A 34 -3.19 -4.31 34.52
C ILE A 34 -3.69 -5.50 35.32
N GLU A 35 -4.37 -6.47 34.71
CA GLU A 35 -4.79 -7.71 35.38
C GLU A 35 -3.58 -8.45 35.98
N LYS A 36 -2.50 -8.59 35.23
CA LYS A 36 -1.26 -9.20 35.69
C LYS A 36 -0.63 -8.39 36.84
N LYS A 37 -0.49 -7.06 36.66
CA LYS A 37 0.08 -6.16 37.68
C LYS A 37 -0.65 -6.26 38.99
N TYR A 38 -2.01 -6.20 38.97
CA TYR A 38 -2.80 -6.31 40.17
C TYR A 38 -2.82 -7.73 40.75
N GLY A 39 -2.73 -8.76 39.88
CA GLY A 39 -2.58 -10.15 40.32
C GLY A 39 -1.27 -10.36 41.09
N ASP A 40 -0.15 -9.97 40.51
CA ASP A 40 1.20 -10.09 41.10
C ASP A 40 1.30 -9.28 42.42
N LEU A 41 0.78 -8.05 42.45
CA LEU A 41 0.74 -7.23 43.66
C LEU A 41 -0.13 -7.86 44.77
N THR A 42 -1.26 -8.43 44.39
CA THR A 42 -2.15 -9.10 45.33
C THR A 42 -1.50 -10.37 45.89
N GLU A 43 -0.81 -11.15 45.06
CA GLU A 43 -0.07 -12.33 45.50
C GLU A 43 0.97 -11.99 46.56
N VAL A 44 1.80 -10.98 46.33
CA VAL A 44 2.79 -10.49 47.32
C VAL A 44 2.11 -10.06 48.62
N THR A 45 0.97 -9.36 48.49
CA THR A 45 0.18 -8.93 49.67
C THR A 45 -0.38 -10.11 50.44
N LEU A 46 -0.98 -11.10 49.75
CA LEU A 46 -1.50 -12.31 50.35
C LEU A 46 -0.41 -13.16 51.02
N GLN A 47 0.78 -13.23 50.40
CA GLN A 47 1.94 -13.88 50.98
C GLN A 47 2.37 -13.22 52.29
N ALA A 48 2.41 -11.89 52.33
CA ALA A 48 2.75 -11.15 53.53
C ALA A 48 1.67 -11.32 54.63
N ILE A 49 0.38 -11.28 54.29
CA ILE A 49 -0.74 -11.56 55.20
C ILE A 49 -0.60 -12.99 55.74
N SER A 50 -0.41 -13.97 54.86
CA SER A 50 -0.23 -15.39 55.23
C SER A 50 0.92 -15.57 56.22
N ARG A 51 2.04 -14.88 56.01
CA ARG A 51 3.20 -14.93 56.90
C ARG A 51 2.88 -14.36 58.28
N ASN A 52 2.12 -13.28 58.38
CA ASN A 52 1.69 -12.71 59.67
C ASN A 52 0.73 -13.63 60.41
N ILE A 53 -0.23 -14.22 59.69
CA ILE A 53 -1.14 -15.22 60.23
C ILE A 53 -0.36 -16.44 60.72
N TYR A 54 0.63 -16.92 59.95
CA TYR A 54 1.50 -18.01 60.36
C TYR A 54 2.20 -17.73 61.69
N TYR A 55 2.78 -16.56 61.88
CA TYR A 55 3.44 -16.21 63.13
C TYR A 55 2.45 -16.12 64.30
N MET A 56 1.28 -15.57 64.10
CA MET A 56 0.23 -15.52 65.13
C MET A 56 -0.17 -16.91 65.61
N PHE A 57 -0.44 -17.86 64.71
CA PHE A 57 -0.77 -19.23 65.09
C PHE A 57 0.45 -19.99 65.65
N LYS A 58 1.65 -19.72 65.18
CA LYS A 58 2.87 -20.28 65.73
C LYS A 58 3.09 -19.87 67.16
N GLU A 59 2.88 -18.60 67.49
CA GLU A 59 3.01 -18.08 68.84
C GLU A 59 1.95 -18.71 69.75
N ALA A 60 0.71 -18.81 69.28
CA ALA A 60 -0.36 -19.49 70.02
C ALA A 60 -0.06 -20.98 70.28
N ASN A 61 0.54 -21.69 69.33
CA ASN A 61 0.98 -23.06 69.53
C ASN A 61 2.09 -23.16 70.57
N TYR A 62 3.10 -22.30 70.46
CA TYR A 62 4.17 -22.24 71.49
C TYR A 62 3.63 -22.05 72.90
N PHE A 63 2.65 -21.17 73.03
CA PHE A 63 2.03 -20.96 74.32
C PHE A 63 1.31 -22.22 74.80
N SER A 64 0.52 -22.89 73.99
CA SER A 64 -0.17 -24.12 74.35
C SER A 64 0.80 -25.30 74.59
N ASP A 65 1.90 -25.43 73.85
CA ASP A 65 2.92 -26.45 74.05
C ASP A 65 3.62 -26.24 75.42
N PHE A 66 3.97 -24.99 75.74
CA PHE A 66 4.57 -24.64 77.06
C PHE A 66 3.60 -24.99 78.20
N TRP A 67 2.32 -24.74 77.99
CA TRP A 67 1.34 -25.07 79.05
C TRP A 67 1.20 -26.57 79.27
N MET A 68 1.21 -27.37 78.19
CA MET A 68 1.02 -28.82 78.33
C MET A 68 2.14 -29.49 79.12
N VAL A 69 3.34 -29.02 79.07
CA VAL A 69 4.52 -29.62 79.77
C VAL A 69 4.72 -29.03 81.17
N LYS A 70 3.97 -28.02 81.55
CA LYS A 70 4.14 -27.38 82.87
C LYS A 70 3.59 -28.26 83.99
N ASP A 71 4.43 -28.57 84.96
CA ASP A 71 4.06 -29.46 86.11
C ASP A 71 2.76 -29.07 86.78
N SER A 72 2.49 -27.75 86.95
CA SER A 72 1.24 -27.29 87.57
C SER A 72 0.01 -27.68 86.74
N ILE A 73 0.09 -27.67 85.42
CA ILE A 73 -1.01 -28.07 84.53
C ILE A 73 -1.17 -29.60 84.52
N GLN A 74 -0.07 -30.33 84.44
CA GLN A 74 -0.07 -31.78 84.59
C GLN A 74 -0.67 -32.21 85.94
N GLY A 75 -0.33 -31.52 87.00
CA GLY A 75 -0.88 -31.73 88.34
C GLY A 75 -2.39 -31.57 88.41
N ILE A 76 -2.93 -30.54 87.68
CA ILE A 76 -4.41 -30.34 87.64
C ILE A 76 -5.11 -31.59 87.06
N TYR A 77 -4.63 -32.15 85.98
CA TYR A 77 -5.23 -33.35 85.38
C TYR A 77 -5.18 -34.53 86.33
N ARG A 78 -4.07 -34.78 87.02
CA ARG A 78 -3.94 -35.88 88.01
C ARG A 78 -4.86 -35.62 89.16
N THR A 79 -4.97 -34.45 89.71
CA THR A 79 -5.83 -34.12 90.83
C THR A 79 -7.33 -34.24 90.46
N ILE A 80 -7.73 -33.83 89.24
CA ILE A 80 -9.13 -33.99 88.79
C ILE A 80 -9.48 -35.48 88.59
N ASP A 81 -8.54 -36.35 88.27
CA ASP A 81 -8.71 -37.78 88.05
C ASP A 81 -8.79 -38.54 89.37
N GLU A 82 -8.01 -38.15 90.37
CA GLU A 82 -7.98 -38.76 91.71
C GLU A 82 -9.25 -38.54 92.52
N VAL A 83 -10.09 -37.56 92.19
CA VAL A 83 -11.34 -37.31 92.86
C VAL A 83 -12.37 -38.41 92.52
N ARG A 84 -12.53 -39.40 93.44
CA ARG A 84 -13.55 -40.44 93.33
C ARG A 84 -14.99 -39.86 93.50
N PRO A 85 -15.98 -40.50 92.93
CA PRO A 85 -17.35 -39.99 92.91
C PRO A 85 -17.97 -39.69 94.31
N ASN A 86 -17.37 -40.22 95.41
CA ASN A 86 -17.83 -40.09 96.75
C ASN A 86 -16.85 -39.41 97.75
N GLU A 87 -15.75 -38.87 97.27
CA GLU A 87 -14.78 -38.15 98.10
C GLU A 87 -14.99 -36.63 97.91
N GLU A 88 -14.73 -35.88 99.00
CA GLU A 88 -14.81 -34.44 99.00
C GLU A 88 -13.91 -33.92 97.91
N ALA A 89 -14.40 -32.91 97.14
CA ALA A 89 -13.62 -32.24 96.12
C ALA A 89 -12.28 -31.79 96.72
N PRO A 90 -11.15 -31.76 95.86
CA PRO A 90 -9.85 -31.26 96.29
C PRO A 90 -10.03 -29.98 97.10
N SER A 91 -9.19 -29.78 98.11
CA SER A 91 -9.33 -28.67 99.00
C SER A 91 -9.53 -27.37 98.20
N SER A 92 -10.45 -26.52 98.68
CA SER A 92 -10.72 -25.23 97.99
C SER A 92 -9.45 -24.41 97.77
N TYR A 93 -8.39 -24.72 98.51
CA TYR A 93 -7.06 -24.13 98.40
C TYR A 93 -6.40 -24.54 97.08
N ASP A 94 -6.44 -25.80 96.72
CA ASP A 94 -5.79 -26.29 95.47
C ASP A 94 -6.51 -25.77 94.23
N LEU A 95 -7.85 -25.75 94.25
CA LEU A 95 -8.63 -25.21 93.12
C LEU A 95 -8.44 -23.70 92.93
N ASN A 96 -8.35 -22.95 94.06
CA ASN A 96 -8.06 -21.52 94.00
C ASN A 96 -6.65 -21.22 93.53
N THR A 97 -5.71 -22.08 93.93
CA THR A 97 -4.31 -21.97 93.44
C THR A 97 -4.23 -22.21 91.94
N PHE A 98 -4.95 -23.23 91.44
CA PHE A 98 -5.01 -23.51 90.00
C PHE A 98 -5.69 -22.39 89.20
N ASP A 99 -6.84 -21.87 89.75
CA ASP A 99 -7.50 -20.74 89.10
C ASP A 99 -6.59 -19.53 89.00
N THR A 100 -5.79 -19.27 90.07
CA THR A 100 -4.83 -18.17 90.07
C THR A 100 -3.72 -18.38 89.10
N LEU A 101 -3.15 -19.60 88.96
CA LEU A 101 -2.09 -19.94 88.03
C LEU A 101 -2.59 -19.84 86.59
N LEU A 102 -3.77 -20.40 86.28
CA LEU A 102 -4.34 -20.33 84.95
C LEU A 102 -4.71 -18.90 84.57
N ARG A 103 -5.31 -18.11 85.46
CA ARG A 103 -5.61 -16.70 85.19
C ARG A 103 -4.32 -15.88 85.00
N GLY A 104 -3.31 -16.13 85.77
CA GLY A 104 -2.03 -15.48 85.63
C GLY A 104 -1.40 -15.71 84.24
N SER A 105 -1.47 -16.97 83.79
CA SER A 105 -0.97 -17.34 82.46
C SER A 105 -1.83 -16.79 81.35
N ILE A 106 -3.16 -16.76 81.45
CA ILE A 106 -4.11 -16.12 80.53
C ILE A 106 -3.80 -14.61 80.41
N LEU A 107 -3.47 -13.98 81.52
CA LEU A 107 -3.15 -12.57 81.54
C LEU A 107 -1.81 -12.28 80.82
N THR A 108 -0.90 -13.25 80.84
CA THR A 108 0.42 -13.12 80.16
C THR A 108 0.31 -13.13 78.65
N TYR A 109 -0.63 -13.88 78.04
CA TYR A 109 -0.83 -13.96 76.61
C TYR A 109 -2.20 -13.45 76.22
N SER A 110 -2.26 -12.24 75.71
CA SER A 110 -3.48 -11.48 75.44
C SER A 110 -4.53 -12.21 74.55
N PRO A 111 -4.13 -12.96 73.47
CA PRO A 111 -5.13 -13.62 72.63
C PRO A 111 -6.01 -14.67 73.32
N ILE A 112 -5.55 -15.30 74.40
CA ILE A 112 -6.32 -16.31 75.10
C ILE A 112 -7.48 -15.67 75.93
N GLN A 113 -8.67 -16.13 75.64
CA GLN A 113 -9.88 -15.71 76.35
C GLN A 113 -10.27 -16.66 77.49
N SER A 114 -10.15 -17.95 77.23
CA SER A 114 -10.47 -18.97 78.26
C SER A 114 -9.73 -20.28 77.91
N VAL A 115 -9.55 -21.07 78.97
CA VAL A 115 -9.03 -22.44 78.93
C VAL A 115 -10.05 -23.33 79.64
N VAL A 116 -10.34 -24.47 79.01
CA VAL A 116 -11.13 -25.54 79.61
C VAL A 116 -10.29 -26.82 79.55
N ILE A 117 -10.14 -27.44 80.67
CA ILE A 117 -9.47 -28.72 80.87
C ILE A 117 -10.53 -29.75 81.18
N TYR A 118 -10.49 -30.91 80.45
CA TYR A 118 -11.38 -32.05 80.70
C TYR A 118 -10.53 -33.29 81.02
N ASN A 119 -10.88 -34.03 82.04
CA ASN A 119 -10.32 -35.34 82.26
C ASN A 119 -10.99 -36.38 81.33
N ASN A 120 -10.51 -37.62 81.36
CA ASN A 120 -11.03 -38.70 80.53
C ASN A 120 -12.47 -39.11 80.90
N VAL A 121 -12.96 -38.78 82.09
CA VAL A 121 -14.32 -39.05 82.57
C VAL A 121 -15.30 -37.90 82.26
N GLY A 122 -14.79 -36.78 81.79
CA GLY A 122 -15.60 -35.59 81.42
C GLY A 122 -15.80 -34.60 82.55
N LYS A 123 -15.11 -34.70 83.66
CA LYS A 123 -15.02 -33.60 84.61
C LYS A 123 -14.23 -32.48 84.01
N SER A 124 -14.62 -31.23 84.18
CA SER A 124 -13.99 -30.06 83.63
C SER A 124 -13.64 -29.00 84.66
N PHE A 125 -12.51 -28.33 84.36
CA PHE A 125 -12.11 -27.12 85.06
C PHE A 125 -11.87 -26.01 84.06
N SER A 126 -12.33 -24.80 84.34
CA SER A 126 -12.18 -23.69 83.37
C SER A 126 -11.72 -22.40 84.04
N ALA A 127 -10.88 -21.67 83.36
CA ALA A 127 -10.49 -20.32 83.71
C ALA A 127 -10.60 -19.40 82.48
N GLY A 128 -10.93 -18.15 82.70
CA GLY A 128 -11.09 -17.20 81.60
C GLY A 128 -11.04 -15.76 82.05
N ARG A 129 -10.85 -14.86 81.08
CA ARG A 129 -10.92 -13.40 81.31
C ARG A 129 -12.32 -12.92 81.56
N THR A 130 -13.32 -13.62 81.06
CA THR A 130 -14.72 -13.34 81.21
C THR A 130 -15.43 -14.55 81.85
N SER A 131 -16.38 -14.30 82.70
CA SER A 131 -17.22 -15.34 83.37
C SER A 131 -18.15 -15.97 82.33
N GLY A 132 -17.62 -16.68 81.34
CA GLY A 132 -18.41 -17.44 80.38
C GLY A 132 -18.51 -18.90 80.77
N ASN A 133 -19.68 -19.55 80.55
CA ASN A 133 -19.82 -20.97 80.78
C ASN A 133 -18.78 -21.76 79.93
N ALA A 134 -18.06 -22.63 80.63
CA ALA A 134 -17.19 -23.61 79.96
C ALA A 134 -18.03 -24.44 78.97
N LEU A 135 -17.48 -24.78 77.81
CA LEU A 135 -18.15 -25.70 76.90
C LEU A 135 -18.38 -27.03 77.60
N PRO A 136 -19.65 -27.53 77.68
CA PRO A 136 -19.91 -28.79 78.37
C PRO A 136 -19.17 -29.97 77.67
N TRP A 137 -18.63 -30.90 78.48
CA TRP A 137 -17.98 -32.12 77.96
C TRP A 137 -18.86 -32.87 76.94
N LYS A 138 -20.15 -33.02 77.27
CA LYS A 138 -21.10 -33.67 76.38
C LYS A 138 -21.13 -33.06 74.96
N THR A 139 -21.03 -31.74 74.91
CA THR A 139 -21.00 -31.02 73.62
C THR A 139 -19.72 -31.30 72.88
N LEU A 140 -18.59 -31.26 73.55
CA LEU A 140 -17.27 -31.57 72.90
C LEU A 140 -17.20 -33.03 72.45
N SER A 141 -17.55 -33.99 73.41
CA SER A 141 -17.40 -35.42 73.15
C SER A 141 -18.38 -35.98 72.09
N SER A 142 -19.49 -35.30 71.86
CA SER A 142 -20.47 -35.65 70.84
C SER A 142 -20.19 -34.94 69.48
N SER A 143 -19.24 -34.04 69.45
CA SER A 143 -18.88 -33.32 68.20
C SER A 143 -18.06 -34.19 67.30
N THR A 144 -18.18 -33.96 65.94
CA THR A 144 -17.33 -34.61 64.92
C THR A 144 -15.89 -34.18 65.08
N ALA A 145 -15.59 -33.02 65.63
CA ALA A 145 -14.26 -32.54 65.95
C ALA A 145 -13.52 -33.43 66.94
N PHE A 146 -14.26 -34.09 67.91
CA PHE A 146 -13.65 -34.84 68.99
C PHE A 146 -12.88 -36.09 68.46
N GLU A 147 -13.40 -36.81 67.45
CA GLU A 147 -12.72 -37.93 66.86
C GLU A 147 -11.39 -37.48 66.15
N GLN A 148 -11.43 -36.33 65.51
CA GLN A 148 -10.21 -35.77 64.89
C GLN A 148 -9.17 -35.37 65.93
N ILE A 149 -9.59 -34.82 67.08
CA ILE A 149 -8.71 -34.49 68.19
C ILE A 149 -8.01 -35.74 68.71
N LYS A 150 -8.72 -36.88 68.84
CA LYS A 150 -8.12 -38.18 69.23
C LYS A 150 -7.08 -38.68 68.18
N GLU A 151 -7.42 -38.62 66.91
CA GLU A 151 -6.53 -39.03 65.83
C GLU A 151 -5.23 -38.24 65.82
N LEU A 152 -5.30 -36.93 66.12
CA LEU A 152 -4.14 -36.04 66.17
C LEU A 152 -3.18 -36.34 67.36
N ASN A 153 -3.60 -37.17 68.31
CA ASN A 153 -2.79 -37.77 69.34
C ASN A 153 -1.84 -36.80 70.09
N GLY A 154 -2.38 -35.62 70.46
CA GLY A 154 -1.68 -34.56 71.17
C GLY A 154 -1.21 -33.38 70.32
N SER A 155 -1.20 -33.50 69.01
CA SER A 155 -1.00 -32.38 68.14
C SER A 155 -2.20 -31.41 68.22
N PRO A 156 -1.97 -30.10 68.07
CA PRO A 156 -3.06 -29.13 68.14
C PRO A 156 -4.02 -29.29 66.95
N MET A 157 -5.32 -29.11 67.22
CA MET A 157 -6.36 -28.94 66.21
C MET A 157 -6.92 -27.55 66.33
N TRP A 158 -6.83 -26.75 65.26
CA TRP A 158 -7.44 -25.44 65.20
C TRP A 158 -8.83 -25.53 64.57
N ILE A 159 -9.79 -24.89 65.19
CA ILE A 159 -11.20 -24.86 64.81
C ILE A 159 -11.59 -23.41 64.57
N GLY A 160 -12.05 -23.12 63.39
CA GLY A 160 -12.48 -21.77 63.01
C GLY A 160 -13.89 -21.44 63.44
N PRO A 161 -14.26 -20.15 63.42
CA PRO A 161 -15.63 -19.71 63.72
C PRO A 161 -16.63 -20.39 62.79
N SER A 162 -17.73 -20.87 63.37
CA SER A 162 -18.85 -21.54 62.66
C SER A 162 -18.46 -22.87 61.93
N GLU A 163 -17.25 -23.38 62.09
CA GLU A 163 -16.82 -24.64 61.47
C GLU A 163 -17.52 -25.83 62.08
N TYR A 164 -17.66 -25.80 63.41
CA TYR A 164 -18.46 -26.76 64.16
C TYR A 164 -19.50 -25.98 64.94
N LYS A 165 -20.75 -26.02 64.50
CA LYS A 165 -21.86 -25.25 65.08
C LYS A 165 -22.12 -25.58 66.56
N GLU A 166 -21.81 -26.82 66.94
CA GLU A 166 -22.00 -27.33 68.30
C GLU A 166 -21.05 -26.64 69.27
N LEU A 167 -19.90 -26.18 68.82
CA LEU A 167 -18.92 -25.58 69.73
C LEU A 167 -19.18 -24.09 70.00
N GLY A 168 -20.08 -23.45 69.25
CA GLY A 168 -20.57 -22.11 69.51
C GLY A 168 -19.51 -21.00 69.43
N ALA A 169 -18.49 -21.15 68.63
CA ALA A 169 -17.47 -20.13 68.44
C ALA A 169 -18.07 -18.84 67.85
N GLY A 170 -17.89 -17.75 68.55
CA GLY A 170 -18.33 -16.43 68.13
C GLY A 170 -17.42 -15.87 67.04
N ARG A 171 -17.75 -14.73 66.51
CA ARG A 171 -16.98 -14.01 65.50
C ARG A 171 -15.58 -13.69 65.98
N GLY A 172 -14.56 -14.05 65.16
CA GLY A 172 -13.15 -13.86 65.45
C GLY A 172 -12.61 -14.72 66.59
N GLU A 173 -13.42 -15.68 67.06
CA GLU A 173 -13.07 -16.64 68.12
C GLU A 173 -12.64 -17.95 67.45
N PHE A 174 -11.46 -18.42 67.80
CA PHE A 174 -10.91 -19.70 67.36
C PHE A 174 -10.71 -20.62 68.55
N TYR A 175 -10.96 -21.89 68.36
CA TYR A 175 -10.60 -22.87 69.35
C TYR A 175 -9.35 -23.64 68.92
N GLN A 176 -8.48 -23.88 69.91
CA GLN A 176 -7.44 -24.90 69.78
C GLN A 176 -7.81 -26.05 70.76
N ALA A 177 -8.00 -27.20 70.19
CA ALA A 177 -8.29 -28.41 70.93
C ALA A 177 -7.12 -29.39 70.86
N ARG A 178 -6.80 -29.98 72.02
CA ARG A 178 -5.66 -30.94 72.08
C ARG A 178 -5.96 -32.04 73.12
N MET A 179 -5.42 -33.24 72.82
CA MET A 179 -5.25 -34.25 73.84
C MET A 179 -4.00 -33.91 74.67
N VAL A 180 -4.12 -33.97 75.98
CA VAL A 180 -2.98 -33.70 76.87
C VAL A 180 -2.45 -35.05 77.35
N LYS A 181 -1.17 -35.25 77.20
CA LYS A 181 -0.49 -36.50 77.63
C LYS A 181 0.40 -36.22 78.83
N ASP A 182 0.49 -37.25 79.66
CA ASP A 182 1.51 -37.23 80.69
C ASP A 182 2.90 -37.14 80.12
N PHE A 183 3.71 -36.22 80.60
CA PHE A 183 5.03 -35.96 80.09
C PHE A 183 6.00 -37.13 80.25
N TRP A 184 5.77 -37.97 81.28
CA TRP A 184 6.65 -39.10 81.62
C TRP A 184 6.20 -40.41 81.02
N THR A 185 4.84 -40.69 81.16
CA THR A 185 4.27 -41.98 80.71
C THR A 185 3.71 -41.92 79.30
N MET A 186 3.46 -40.77 78.75
CA MET A 186 2.77 -40.53 77.50
C MET A 186 1.30 -40.98 77.48
N ASP A 187 0.77 -41.31 78.59
CA ASP A 187 -0.65 -41.67 78.74
C ASP A 187 -1.56 -40.47 78.54
N ASN A 188 -2.80 -40.73 78.09
CA ASN A 188 -3.78 -39.66 77.91
C ASN A 188 -4.33 -39.22 79.30
N LEU A 189 -4.01 -37.95 79.66
CA LEU A 189 -4.52 -37.33 80.87
C LEU A 189 -5.88 -36.69 80.65
N GLY A 190 -6.24 -36.33 79.45
CA GLY A 190 -7.50 -35.66 79.16
C GLY A 190 -7.37 -34.74 77.93
N TYR A 191 -8.21 -33.74 77.89
CA TYR A 191 -8.30 -32.81 76.76
C TYR A 191 -8.24 -31.36 77.22
N MET A 192 -7.61 -30.51 76.43
CA MET A 192 -7.54 -29.09 76.66
C MET A 192 -8.18 -28.35 75.49
N LEU A 193 -9.05 -27.40 75.80
CA LEU A 193 -9.69 -26.53 74.84
C LEU A 193 -9.33 -25.08 75.18
N LEU A 194 -8.60 -24.45 74.36
CA LEU A 194 -8.19 -23.05 74.43
C LEU A 194 -9.05 -22.21 73.50
N LYS A 195 -9.66 -21.16 74.04
CA LYS A 195 -10.38 -20.19 73.20
C LYS A 195 -9.54 -18.97 73.01
N PHE A 196 -9.27 -18.67 71.73
CA PHE A 196 -8.53 -17.50 71.32
C PHE A 196 -9.44 -16.47 70.66
N LYS A 197 -9.15 -15.20 70.88
CA LYS A 197 -9.73 -14.09 70.13
C LYS A 197 -8.59 -13.26 69.57
N PHE A 198 -8.38 -13.39 68.26
CA PHE A 198 -7.29 -12.69 67.57
C PHE A 198 -7.76 -11.31 67.10
N ASN A 199 -7.66 -10.30 67.94
CA ASN A 199 -7.87 -8.91 67.54
C ASN A 199 -6.79 -8.46 66.54
N GLU A 200 -5.64 -9.16 66.52
CA GLU A 200 -4.53 -8.94 65.63
C GLU A 200 -4.89 -9.24 64.17
N LEU A 201 -5.86 -10.12 63.89
CA LEU A 201 -6.36 -10.36 62.52
C LEU A 201 -6.88 -9.06 61.91
N ASP A 202 -7.66 -8.29 62.65
CA ASP A 202 -8.15 -6.99 62.19
C ASP A 202 -6.99 -6.03 61.89
N GLN A 203 -5.93 -6.04 62.76
CA GLN A 203 -4.75 -5.21 62.54
C GLN A 203 -3.94 -5.66 61.34
N ILE A 204 -3.74 -6.97 61.15
CA ILE A 204 -3.07 -7.55 60.01
C ILE A 204 -3.79 -7.10 58.72
N PHE A 205 -5.07 -7.34 58.61
CA PHE A 205 -5.79 -6.98 57.39
C PHE A 205 -5.92 -5.46 57.21
N LYS A 206 -6.00 -4.65 58.24
CA LYS A 206 -5.98 -3.19 58.16
C LYS A 206 -4.65 -2.64 57.72
N SER A 207 -3.52 -3.23 58.13
CA SER A 207 -2.19 -2.76 57.75
C SER A 207 -1.91 -2.90 56.25
N PHE A 208 -2.56 -3.82 55.57
CA PHE A 208 -2.49 -4.02 54.14
C PHE A 208 -3.61 -3.32 53.33
N ASN A 209 -4.51 -2.64 54.03
CA ASN A 209 -5.59 -1.84 53.44
C ASN A 209 -5.34 -0.37 53.75
N THR A 210 -4.27 0.20 53.19
CA THR A 210 -3.62 1.45 53.60
C THR A 210 -4.40 2.74 53.31
N ASN A 211 -5.52 2.70 52.61
CA ASN A 211 -6.44 3.84 52.48
C ASN A 211 -7.84 3.30 52.66
N GLU A 212 -8.78 4.09 53.09
CA GLU A 212 -10.21 3.81 53.22
C GLU A 212 -10.86 3.15 51.99
N ASP A 213 -10.06 2.37 51.29
CA ASP A 213 -10.32 1.77 50.00
C ASP A 213 -11.30 0.61 50.19
N SER A 214 -12.59 0.98 50.14
CA SER A 214 -13.69 0.02 50.17
C SER A 214 -13.63 -1.01 49.04
N SER A 215 -12.65 -0.88 48.12
CA SER A 215 -12.51 -1.71 46.90
C SER A 215 -11.90 -3.09 47.13
N LYS A 216 -11.15 -3.30 48.23
CA LYS A 216 -10.51 -4.58 48.57
C LYS A 216 -11.20 -5.27 49.73
N ARG A 217 -11.42 -6.56 49.61
CA ARG A 217 -11.96 -7.43 50.63
C ARG A 217 -11.05 -8.62 50.84
N TYR A 218 -10.73 -8.93 52.08
CA TYR A 218 -9.94 -10.09 52.44
C TYR A 218 -10.80 -11.05 53.27
N LEU A 219 -10.77 -12.32 52.87
CA LEU A 219 -11.51 -13.39 53.55
C LEU A 219 -10.52 -14.46 53.98
N LEU A 220 -10.72 -15.02 55.20
CA LEU A 220 -10.09 -16.24 55.64
C LEU A 220 -11.10 -17.36 55.50
N VAL A 221 -10.79 -18.41 54.75
CA VAL A 221 -11.73 -19.49 54.44
C VAL A 221 -11.08 -20.85 54.69
N ASN A 222 -11.92 -21.84 55.02
CA ASN A 222 -11.45 -23.22 55.10
C ASN A 222 -11.58 -23.97 53.77
N LYS A 223 -11.20 -25.23 53.76
CA LYS A 223 -11.26 -26.14 52.60
C LYS A 223 -12.65 -26.27 51.96
N SER A 224 -13.73 -26.16 52.76
CA SER A 224 -15.10 -26.23 52.25
C SER A 224 -15.61 -24.88 51.71
N GLY A 225 -14.81 -23.83 51.79
CA GLY A 225 -15.16 -22.47 51.38
C GLY A 225 -15.93 -21.68 52.46
N LEU A 226 -16.04 -22.18 53.70
CA LEU A 226 -16.65 -21.47 54.78
C LEU A 226 -15.80 -20.28 55.20
N ILE A 227 -16.39 -19.08 55.29
CA ILE A 227 -15.73 -17.84 55.64
C ILE A 227 -15.61 -17.71 57.17
N PHE A 228 -14.40 -17.73 57.65
CA PHE A 228 -14.08 -17.55 59.08
C PHE A 228 -13.93 -16.09 59.48
N TYR A 229 -13.37 -15.33 58.56
CA TYR A 229 -13.10 -13.93 58.81
C TYR A 229 -13.32 -13.12 57.52
N ASP A 230 -13.93 -11.98 57.70
CA ASP A 230 -14.17 -10.99 56.64
C ASP A 230 -13.77 -9.60 57.17
N ASN A 231 -12.81 -8.95 56.52
CA ASN A 231 -12.36 -7.63 56.97
C ASN A 231 -13.48 -6.56 56.89
N LYS A 232 -14.55 -6.79 56.11
CA LYS A 232 -15.73 -5.92 56.03
C LYS A 232 -16.88 -6.38 56.93
N GLN A 233 -16.73 -7.50 57.60
CA GLN A 233 -17.60 -7.98 58.68
C GLN A 233 -19.05 -8.34 58.28
N HIS A 234 -19.31 -8.81 57.04
CA HIS A 234 -20.67 -9.12 56.58
C HIS A 234 -20.90 -10.55 56.10
N LEU A 235 -19.83 -11.32 55.87
CA LEU A 235 -19.92 -12.62 55.19
C LEU A 235 -19.46 -13.81 56.00
N GLU A 236 -19.15 -13.61 57.29
CA GLU A 236 -18.72 -14.70 58.16
C GLU A 236 -19.82 -15.75 58.30
N GLY A 237 -19.44 -17.02 58.20
CA GLY A 237 -20.36 -18.15 58.18
C GLY A 237 -20.99 -18.42 56.80
N ALA A 238 -20.82 -17.55 55.82
CA ALA A 238 -21.23 -17.81 54.44
C ALA A 238 -20.20 -18.68 53.69
N ASN A 239 -20.62 -19.24 52.57
CA ASN A 239 -19.72 -20.03 51.72
C ASN A 239 -19.24 -19.20 50.51
N VAL A 240 -17.92 -19.01 50.38
CA VAL A 240 -17.29 -18.22 49.30
C VAL A 240 -17.53 -18.86 47.95
N LEU A 241 -17.62 -20.20 47.84
CA LEU A 241 -17.88 -20.91 46.59
C LEU A 241 -19.24 -20.58 46.00
N GLN A 242 -20.25 -20.42 46.88
CA GLN A 242 -21.59 -19.99 46.46
C GLN A 242 -21.60 -18.52 46.01
N LEU A 243 -20.87 -17.66 46.73
CA LEU A 243 -20.75 -16.23 46.38
C LEU A 243 -20.02 -15.98 45.05
N LEU A 244 -19.10 -16.88 44.67
CA LEU A 244 -18.34 -16.83 43.41
C LEU A 244 -18.90 -17.75 42.32
N GLN A 245 -20.11 -18.29 42.51
CA GLN A 245 -20.83 -19.15 41.56
C GLN A 245 -20.00 -20.37 41.09
N GLY A 246 -19.21 -20.97 41.99
CA GLY A 246 -18.43 -22.18 41.73
C GLY A 246 -17.17 -21.97 40.85
N LYS A 247 -16.80 -20.74 40.51
CA LYS A 247 -15.61 -20.44 39.71
C LYS A 247 -14.28 -20.50 40.48
N LEU A 248 -14.34 -20.62 41.81
CA LEU A 248 -13.17 -20.72 42.67
C LEU A 248 -12.81 -22.19 42.88
N ASP A 249 -11.66 -22.60 42.47
CA ASP A 249 -11.06 -23.89 42.81
C ASP A 249 -10.11 -23.69 43.99
N LEU A 250 -10.52 -24.15 45.16
CA LEU A 250 -9.75 -24.04 46.42
C LEU A 250 -8.52 -24.96 46.43
N GLN A 251 -8.34 -25.85 45.44
CA GLN A 251 -7.17 -26.74 45.36
C GLN A 251 -6.02 -26.11 44.55
N GLN A 252 -6.30 -25.09 43.73
CA GLN A 252 -5.28 -24.39 42.96
C GLN A 252 -4.83 -23.14 43.69
N SER A 253 -3.61 -23.14 44.23
CA SER A 253 -3.00 -21.98 44.86
C SER A 253 -2.42 -20.97 43.87
N ASN A 254 -2.25 -19.73 44.30
CA ASN A 254 -1.50 -18.67 43.63
C ASN A 254 -2.02 -18.29 42.24
N ARG A 255 -3.34 -18.15 42.10
CA ARG A 255 -3.94 -17.71 40.85
C ARG A 255 -4.90 -16.55 41.05
N SER A 256 -4.71 -15.52 40.24
CA SER A 256 -5.67 -14.41 40.15
C SER A 256 -6.52 -14.63 38.90
N PHE A 257 -7.86 -14.49 39.05
CA PHE A 257 -8.81 -14.65 37.94
C PHE A 257 -10.00 -13.71 38.12
N GLN A 258 -10.70 -13.45 37.02
CA GLN A 258 -11.91 -12.63 37.08
C GLN A 258 -13.14 -13.48 37.41
N ALA A 259 -13.91 -13.04 38.39
CA ALA A 259 -15.19 -13.64 38.75
C ALA A 259 -16.21 -12.57 39.12
N ASN A 260 -17.48 -12.95 39.12
CA ASN A 260 -18.53 -12.10 39.63
C ASN A 260 -18.70 -12.40 41.14
N PHE A 261 -18.53 -11.39 41.94
CA PHE A 261 -18.78 -11.44 43.39
C PHE A 261 -19.92 -10.49 43.72
N GLN A 262 -21.00 -11.01 44.27
CA GLN A 262 -22.21 -10.24 44.58
C GLN A 262 -22.72 -9.40 43.39
N ASN A 263 -22.75 -9.99 42.19
CA ASN A 263 -23.14 -9.35 40.93
C ASN A 263 -22.18 -8.25 40.39
N GLU A 264 -21.05 -8.03 41.03
CA GLU A 264 -20.02 -7.14 40.55
C GLU A 264 -18.82 -7.92 40.02
N LYS A 265 -18.32 -7.52 38.86
CA LYS A 265 -17.09 -8.08 38.29
C LYS A 265 -15.91 -7.74 39.21
N SER A 266 -15.14 -8.73 39.61
CA SER A 266 -14.06 -8.61 40.58
C SER A 266 -12.85 -9.44 40.15
N LEU A 267 -11.66 -9.01 40.55
CA LEU A 267 -10.44 -9.79 40.50
C LEU A 267 -10.32 -10.56 41.81
N VAL A 268 -10.28 -11.88 41.72
CA VAL A 268 -10.20 -12.80 42.88
C VAL A 268 -8.82 -13.44 42.86
N SER A 269 -8.14 -13.41 44.01
CA SER A 269 -6.84 -14.06 44.20
C SER A 269 -6.89 -14.94 45.44
N LEU A 270 -6.35 -16.13 45.36
CA LEU A 270 -6.31 -17.13 46.42
C LEU A 270 -4.87 -17.42 46.82
N TYR A 271 -4.63 -17.54 48.11
CA TYR A 271 -3.34 -17.98 48.68
C TYR A 271 -3.56 -18.98 49.81
N HIS A 272 -2.97 -20.17 49.67
CA HIS A 272 -3.03 -21.18 50.74
C HIS A 272 -2.13 -20.86 51.91
N LEU A 273 -2.66 -20.98 53.12
CA LEU A 273 -1.86 -20.87 54.31
C LEU A 273 -1.07 -22.19 54.51
N ASN A 274 0.22 -22.15 54.36
CA ASN A 274 1.08 -23.31 54.61
C ASN A 274 1.34 -23.50 56.12
N ILE A 275 0.28 -23.78 56.86
CA ILE A 275 0.27 -23.93 58.33
C ILE A 275 -0.29 -25.29 58.79
N ASN A 276 -0.33 -26.27 57.87
CA ASN A 276 -0.86 -27.61 58.18
C ASN A 276 -0.08 -28.30 59.29
N GLN A 277 1.23 -28.06 59.38
CA GLN A 277 2.08 -28.57 60.48
C GLN A 277 1.70 -28.01 61.86
N MET A 278 0.88 -26.96 61.92
CA MET A 278 0.45 -26.30 63.15
C MET A 278 -0.96 -26.71 63.59
N GLY A 279 -1.53 -27.73 62.96
CA GLY A 279 -2.90 -28.20 63.29
C GLY A 279 -4.01 -27.37 62.63
N VAL A 280 -3.67 -26.56 61.64
CA VAL A 280 -4.63 -25.83 60.82
C VAL A 280 -4.82 -26.60 59.52
N GLN A 281 -6.06 -26.98 59.19
CA GLN A 281 -6.34 -27.81 58.02
C GLN A 281 -6.76 -26.94 56.85
N ASP A 282 -5.88 -26.85 55.80
CA ASP A 282 -6.18 -26.30 54.48
C ASP A 282 -6.96 -24.98 54.47
N TRP A 283 -6.52 -24.02 55.28
CA TRP A 283 -7.10 -22.68 55.24
C TRP A 283 -6.46 -21.83 54.17
N SER A 284 -7.23 -20.88 53.63
CA SER A 284 -6.78 -20.01 52.56
C SER A 284 -7.19 -18.55 52.81
N VAL A 285 -6.38 -17.65 52.35
CA VAL A 285 -6.73 -16.22 52.30
C VAL A 285 -7.18 -15.91 50.88
N VAL A 286 -8.37 -15.31 50.74
CA VAL A 286 -8.94 -14.87 49.47
C VAL A 286 -8.97 -13.35 49.44
N SER A 287 -8.42 -12.75 48.40
CA SER A 287 -8.57 -11.33 48.12
C SER A 287 -9.58 -11.13 47.01
N ILE A 288 -10.52 -10.22 47.23
CA ILE A 288 -11.53 -9.82 46.24
C ILE A 288 -11.39 -8.33 46.03
N THR A 289 -10.99 -7.93 44.81
CA THR A 289 -10.81 -6.53 44.42
C THR A 289 -11.86 -6.17 43.37
N SER A 290 -12.61 -5.09 43.58
CA SER A 290 -13.59 -4.64 42.61
C SER A 290 -12.94 -4.34 41.27
N TRP A 291 -13.50 -4.88 40.18
CA TRP A 291 -13.02 -4.59 38.82
C TRP A 291 -13.08 -3.12 38.48
N LYS A 292 -14.05 -2.39 39.03
CA LYS A 292 -14.16 -0.94 38.80
C LYS A 292 -12.92 -0.19 39.30
N TYR A 293 -12.33 -0.63 40.40
CA TYR A 293 -11.06 -0.07 40.90
C TYR A 293 -9.88 -0.40 39.95
N VAL A 294 -9.76 -1.67 39.58
CA VAL A 294 -8.73 -2.17 38.65
C VAL A 294 -8.85 -1.49 37.27
N ALA A 295 -10.09 -1.34 36.78
CA ALA A 295 -10.40 -0.72 35.50
C ALA A 295 -10.21 0.81 35.49
N GLY A 296 -10.15 1.47 36.63
CA GLY A 296 -9.96 2.92 36.69
C GLY A 296 -8.68 3.40 35.99
N GLU A 297 -7.60 2.63 36.12
CA GLU A 297 -6.36 2.91 35.38
C GLU A 297 -6.55 2.74 33.85
N ILE A 298 -7.31 1.71 33.43
CA ILE A 298 -7.64 1.46 32.02
C ILE A 298 -8.48 2.59 31.45
N GLU A 299 -9.47 3.06 32.21
CA GLU A 299 -10.34 4.17 31.80
C GLU A 299 -9.52 5.45 31.55
N THR A 300 -8.55 5.73 32.40
CA THR A 300 -7.65 6.89 32.24
C THR A 300 -6.82 6.77 30.98
N ILE A 301 -6.23 5.58 30.73
CA ILE A 301 -5.47 5.31 29.49
C ILE A 301 -6.38 5.47 28.26
N MET A 302 -7.61 4.93 28.33
CA MET A 302 -8.55 5.02 27.21
C MET A 302 -9.02 6.45 26.94
N LYS A 303 -9.21 7.29 27.95
CA LYS A 303 -9.49 8.72 27.78
C LYS A 303 -8.35 9.44 27.08
N LEU A 304 -7.10 9.12 27.43
CA LEU A 304 -5.92 9.69 26.79
C LEU A 304 -5.82 9.24 25.32
N VAL A 305 -6.01 7.94 25.04
CA VAL A 305 -6.03 7.40 23.67
C VAL A 305 -7.15 8.04 22.85
N ALA A 306 -8.34 8.20 23.43
CA ALA A 306 -9.47 8.85 22.76
C ALA A 306 -9.15 10.32 22.44
N GLY A 307 -8.50 11.04 23.37
CA GLY A 307 -8.04 12.42 23.15
C GLY A 307 -7.03 12.52 22.01
N ILE A 308 -6.01 11.67 22.01
CA ILE A 308 -5.02 11.62 20.91
C ILE A 308 -5.70 11.29 19.57
N THR A 309 -6.59 10.30 19.57
CA THR A 309 -7.36 9.91 18.39
C THR A 309 -8.17 11.07 17.83
N PHE A 310 -8.84 11.82 18.71
CA PHE A 310 -9.61 13.01 18.32
C PHE A 310 -8.71 14.09 17.70
N VAL A 311 -7.56 14.36 18.32
CA VAL A 311 -6.58 15.33 17.80
C VAL A 311 -6.05 14.89 16.42
N CYS A 312 -5.69 13.61 16.26
CA CYS A 312 -5.25 13.06 14.98
C CYS A 312 -6.33 13.19 13.89
N LEU A 313 -7.58 12.86 14.21
CA LEU A 313 -8.71 13.01 13.28
C LEU A 313 -8.96 14.47 12.91
N PHE A 314 -8.85 15.37 13.88
CA PHE A 314 -8.98 16.81 13.63
C PHE A 314 -7.90 17.30 12.65
N PHE A 315 -6.63 17.01 12.90
CA PHE A 315 -5.54 17.39 11.99
C PHE A 315 -5.67 16.71 10.63
N ALA A 316 -6.08 15.45 10.58
CA ALA A 316 -6.36 14.74 9.34
C ALA A 316 -7.46 15.41 8.52
N LEU A 317 -8.53 15.85 9.18
CA LEU A 317 -9.63 16.59 8.54
C LEU A 317 -9.14 17.94 8.00
N VAL A 318 -8.40 18.70 8.80
CA VAL A 318 -7.81 19.99 8.40
C VAL A 318 -6.87 19.79 7.20
N TYR A 319 -5.98 18.81 7.28
CA TYR A 319 -5.08 18.48 6.17
C TYR A 319 -5.86 18.14 4.89
N ASN A 320 -6.89 17.33 4.99
CA ASN A 320 -7.74 16.98 3.85
C ASN A 320 -8.45 18.20 3.26
N LEU A 321 -9.03 19.05 4.11
CA LEU A 321 -9.76 20.24 3.66
C LEU A 321 -8.85 21.29 3.02
N VAL A 322 -7.63 21.46 3.53
CA VAL A 322 -6.70 22.50 3.08
C VAL A 322 -5.82 22.00 1.93
N PHE A 323 -5.15 20.87 2.09
CA PHE A 323 -4.15 20.39 1.12
C PHE A 323 -4.74 19.50 0.05
N VAL A 324 -5.45 18.43 0.45
CA VAL A 324 -5.95 17.46 -0.52
C VAL A 324 -6.97 18.09 -1.47
N ARG A 325 -7.88 18.89 -0.96
CA ARG A 325 -8.83 19.63 -1.79
C ARG A 325 -8.15 20.56 -2.78
N ARG A 326 -7.11 21.31 -2.38
CA ARG A 326 -6.34 22.18 -3.27
C ARG A 326 -5.72 21.41 -4.43
N ILE A 327 -5.04 20.30 -4.12
CA ILE A 327 -4.40 19.47 -5.15
C ILE A 327 -5.44 18.89 -6.11
N VAL A 328 -6.52 18.32 -5.58
CA VAL A 328 -7.58 17.74 -6.43
C VAL A 328 -8.26 18.80 -7.30
N GLN A 329 -8.49 20.01 -6.79
CA GLN A 329 -9.05 21.11 -7.57
C GLN A 329 -8.09 21.58 -8.67
N LEU A 330 -6.77 21.59 -8.41
CA LEU A 330 -5.77 21.88 -9.42
C LEU A 330 -5.81 20.84 -10.56
N ILE A 331 -5.80 19.55 -10.20
CA ILE A 331 -5.86 18.46 -11.19
C ILE A 331 -7.14 18.56 -12.04
N LEU A 332 -8.28 18.84 -11.42
CA LEU A 332 -9.55 18.98 -12.15
C LEU A 332 -9.55 20.22 -13.09
N ARG A 333 -8.97 21.34 -12.66
CA ARG A 333 -8.79 22.52 -13.51
C ARG A 333 -7.85 22.21 -14.66
N MET A 334 -6.75 21.54 -14.41
CA MET A 334 -5.80 21.13 -15.43
C MET A 334 -6.44 20.20 -16.48
N LEU A 335 -7.20 19.19 -16.04
CA LEU A 335 -7.97 18.33 -16.94
C LEU A 335 -8.99 19.13 -17.78
N GLY A 336 -9.61 20.13 -17.20
CA GLY A 336 -10.52 21.03 -17.91
C GLY A 336 -9.80 21.85 -18.97
N SER A 337 -8.61 22.39 -18.65
CA SER A 337 -7.77 23.14 -19.59
C SER A 337 -7.21 22.25 -20.72
N MET A 338 -6.76 21.02 -20.38
CA MET A 338 -6.32 20.04 -21.40
C MET A 338 -7.42 19.72 -22.41
N LYS A 339 -8.66 19.54 -21.95
CA LYS A 339 -9.82 19.32 -22.85
C LYS A 339 -10.12 20.50 -23.75
N LYS A 340 -9.86 21.74 -23.32
CA LYS A 340 -10.00 22.91 -24.18
C LYS A 340 -8.93 22.92 -25.26
N VAL A 341 -7.68 22.64 -24.88
CA VAL A 341 -6.55 22.51 -25.82
C VAL A 341 -6.82 21.40 -26.85
N GLU A 342 -7.30 20.23 -26.40
CA GLU A 342 -7.70 19.12 -27.28
C GLU A 342 -8.77 19.53 -28.31
N ARG A 343 -9.67 20.43 -27.94
CA ARG A 343 -10.70 20.98 -28.85
C ARG A 343 -10.18 22.12 -29.76
N GLY A 344 -8.89 22.40 -29.70
CA GLY A 344 -8.23 23.41 -30.54
C GLY A 344 -8.11 24.81 -29.92
N ASP A 345 -8.52 25.01 -28.68
CA ASP A 345 -8.31 26.28 -27.98
C ASP A 345 -6.88 26.33 -27.40
N LEU A 346 -5.95 26.75 -28.22
CA LEU A 346 -4.54 26.90 -27.85
C LEU A 346 -4.26 28.19 -27.08
N THR A 347 -5.26 29.05 -26.88
CA THR A 347 -5.11 30.29 -26.10
C THR A 347 -5.27 30.06 -24.60
N THR A 348 -5.78 28.87 -24.23
CA THR A 348 -5.99 28.52 -22.83
C THR A 348 -4.66 28.51 -22.07
N ARG A 349 -4.56 29.33 -21.03
CA ARG A 349 -3.42 29.31 -20.08
C ARG A 349 -3.96 29.14 -18.66
N MET A 350 -3.18 28.51 -17.79
CA MET A 350 -3.47 28.38 -16.37
C MET A 350 -2.69 29.44 -15.59
N GLU A 351 -3.33 30.03 -14.58
CA GLU A 351 -2.68 31.00 -13.70
C GLU A 351 -1.61 30.32 -12.83
N GLU A 352 -0.41 30.85 -12.83
CA GLU A 352 0.68 30.46 -11.95
C GLU A 352 0.47 31.09 -10.57
N SER A 353 0.16 30.27 -9.56
CA SER A 353 -0.07 30.73 -8.20
C SER A 353 0.78 29.92 -7.21
N GLY A 354 1.81 30.53 -6.65
CA GLY A 354 2.69 29.91 -5.67
C GLY A 354 4.13 29.71 -6.15
N LYS A 355 4.92 28.95 -5.40
CA LYS A 355 6.33 28.62 -5.71
C LYS A 355 6.65 27.14 -5.48
N ASP A 356 5.63 26.31 -5.42
CA ASP A 356 5.71 24.87 -5.14
C ASP A 356 5.66 24.01 -6.43
N GLU A 357 5.66 22.71 -6.25
CA GLU A 357 5.61 21.73 -7.34
C GLU A 357 4.32 21.85 -8.16
N THR A 358 3.26 22.32 -7.55
CA THR A 358 1.97 22.53 -8.24
C THR A 358 2.09 23.66 -9.26
N THR A 359 2.84 24.71 -8.92
CA THR A 359 3.14 25.81 -9.85
C THR A 359 4.06 25.38 -10.97
N ALA A 360 5.05 24.50 -10.66
CA ALA A 360 5.92 23.92 -11.70
C ALA A 360 5.11 23.09 -12.72
N LEU A 361 4.10 22.35 -12.25
CA LEU A 361 3.19 21.60 -13.12
C LEU A 361 2.36 22.51 -14.04
N VAL A 362 1.82 23.61 -13.49
CA VAL A 362 1.08 24.61 -14.27
C VAL A 362 1.97 25.25 -15.32
N ARG A 363 3.20 25.62 -14.96
CA ARG A 363 4.19 26.18 -15.89
C ARG A 363 4.55 25.18 -17.02
N GLY A 364 4.77 23.92 -16.67
CA GLY A 364 5.01 22.86 -17.64
C GLY A 364 3.85 22.70 -18.63
N PHE A 365 2.61 22.75 -18.13
CA PHE A 365 1.42 22.73 -18.99
C PHE A 365 1.37 23.92 -19.94
N ASN A 366 1.56 25.14 -19.42
CA ASN A 366 1.54 26.35 -20.24
C ASN A 366 2.63 26.34 -21.32
N SER A 367 3.86 25.91 -20.97
CA SER A 367 4.97 25.77 -21.91
C SER A 367 4.69 24.71 -22.99
N LEU A 368 4.02 23.61 -22.60
CA LEU A 368 3.62 22.58 -23.56
C LEU A 368 2.60 23.11 -24.56
N VAL A 369 1.60 23.87 -24.10
CA VAL A 369 0.59 24.48 -24.97
C VAL A 369 1.25 25.49 -25.93
N GLU A 370 2.16 26.34 -25.45
CA GLU A 370 2.94 27.28 -26.26
C GLU A 370 3.74 26.56 -27.34
N ARG A 371 4.42 25.46 -26.96
CA ARG A 371 5.18 24.68 -27.94
C ARG A 371 4.33 24.02 -29.01
N VAL A 372 3.12 23.56 -28.64
CA VAL A 372 2.15 23.02 -29.62
C VAL A 372 1.68 24.12 -30.59
N GLU A 373 1.40 25.31 -30.07
CA GLU A 373 1.03 26.48 -30.87
C GLU A 373 2.13 26.83 -31.89
N ASP A 374 3.38 26.95 -31.43
CA ASP A 374 4.55 27.20 -32.27
C ASP A 374 4.72 26.14 -33.38
N LEU A 375 4.57 24.85 -33.00
CA LEU A 375 4.70 23.74 -33.97
C LEU A 375 3.61 23.77 -35.04
N LEU A 376 2.37 24.11 -34.67
CA LEU A 376 1.27 24.25 -35.62
C LEU A 376 1.49 25.40 -36.58
N ASP A 377 2.00 26.53 -36.09
CA ASP A 377 2.37 27.67 -36.93
C ASP A 377 3.52 27.33 -37.88
N GLU A 378 4.52 26.57 -37.42
CA GLU A 378 5.63 26.09 -38.25
C GLU A 378 5.13 25.15 -39.36
N VAL A 379 4.27 24.17 -39.00
CA VAL A 379 3.66 23.26 -39.98
C VAL A 379 2.86 24.03 -41.03
N LYS A 380 2.08 25.03 -40.62
CA LYS A 380 1.32 25.87 -41.54
C LYS A 380 2.23 26.64 -42.49
N ARG A 381 3.30 27.24 -41.97
CA ARG A 381 4.29 27.94 -42.82
C ARG A 381 4.98 27.00 -43.81
N GLN A 382 5.33 25.80 -43.39
CA GLN A 382 5.92 24.79 -44.29
C GLN A 382 4.92 24.37 -45.38
N GLN A 383 3.66 24.15 -45.04
CA GLN A 383 2.61 23.81 -46.00
C GLN A 383 2.42 24.93 -47.03
N ASP A 384 2.40 26.20 -46.57
CA ASP A 384 2.28 27.35 -47.48
C ASP A 384 3.50 27.48 -48.43
N ARG A 385 4.71 27.21 -47.92
CA ARG A 385 5.93 27.16 -48.75
C ARG A 385 5.87 26.04 -49.79
N LYS A 386 5.41 24.85 -49.37
CA LYS A 386 5.22 23.71 -50.26
C LYS A 386 4.20 24.04 -51.36
N ASN A 387 3.05 24.57 -51.04
CA ASN A 387 2.01 24.94 -51.98
C ASN A 387 2.53 25.99 -53.00
N LYS A 388 3.31 27.00 -52.52
CA LYS A 388 3.95 27.99 -53.44
C LYS A 388 4.97 27.36 -54.36
N ALA A 389 5.79 26.44 -53.86
CA ALA A 389 6.78 25.73 -54.68
C ALA A 389 6.12 24.86 -55.77
N GLU A 390 5.03 24.16 -55.41
CA GLU A 390 4.25 23.36 -56.36
C GLU A 390 3.63 24.25 -57.44
N LEU A 391 3.06 25.42 -57.09
CA LEU A 391 2.54 26.39 -58.07
C LEU A 391 3.65 26.90 -59.00
N MET A 392 4.86 27.19 -58.50
CA MET A 392 5.98 27.62 -59.33
C MET A 392 6.46 26.53 -60.27
N LEU A 393 6.47 25.26 -59.83
CA LEU A 393 6.81 24.10 -60.68
C LEU A 393 5.81 23.93 -61.83
N LEU A 394 4.51 24.06 -61.55
CA LEU A 394 3.46 23.99 -62.56
C LEU A 394 3.58 25.12 -63.59
N GLN A 395 3.95 26.33 -63.19
CA GLN A 395 4.19 27.47 -64.11
C GLN A 395 5.44 27.29 -64.97
N ALA A 396 6.47 26.61 -64.46
CA ALA A 396 7.74 26.37 -65.20
C ALA A 396 7.64 25.27 -66.25
N GLN A 397 6.65 24.37 -66.18
CA GLN A 397 6.47 23.29 -67.18
C GLN A 397 5.97 23.76 -68.55
N ILE A 398 5.37 24.94 -68.65
CA ILE A 398 4.94 25.52 -69.93
C ILE A 398 5.97 26.56 -70.33
N LYS A 399 6.80 26.30 -71.39
CA LYS A 399 7.77 27.27 -71.91
C LYS A 399 6.97 28.44 -72.55
N PRO A 400 6.90 29.62 -71.91
CA PRO A 400 6.08 30.71 -72.44
C PRO A 400 6.54 31.16 -73.88
N HIS A 401 7.80 31.14 -74.08
CA HIS A 401 8.40 31.54 -75.37
C HIS A 401 8.00 30.62 -76.55
N PHE A 402 7.85 29.33 -76.31
CA PHE A 402 7.35 28.39 -77.35
C PHE A 402 5.90 28.70 -77.72
N LEU A 403 5.05 28.99 -76.74
CA LEU A 403 3.66 29.34 -76.94
C LEU A 403 3.54 30.64 -77.76
N PHE A 404 4.28 31.69 -77.37
CA PHE A 404 4.26 32.96 -78.08
C PHE A 404 4.70 32.79 -79.51
N ASN A 405 5.82 32.08 -79.79
CA ASN A 405 6.32 31.86 -81.11
C ASN A 405 5.38 31.00 -82.02
N THR A 406 4.69 30.04 -81.42
CA THR A 406 3.69 29.24 -82.14
C THR A 406 2.46 30.07 -82.49
N LEU A 407 1.97 30.92 -81.54
CA LEU A 407 0.86 31.82 -81.81
C LEU A 407 1.18 32.88 -82.85
N GLU A 408 2.44 33.36 -82.86
CA GLU A 408 2.93 34.27 -83.87
C GLU A 408 2.98 33.62 -85.28
N SER A 409 3.47 32.39 -85.40
CA SER A 409 3.41 31.59 -86.58
C SER A 409 1.98 31.35 -87.07
N ILE A 410 1.09 31.04 -86.17
CA ILE A 410 -0.35 30.90 -86.50
C ILE A 410 -0.90 32.23 -87.07
N ASN A 411 -0.54 33.39 -86.47
CA ASN A 411 -0.97 34.70 -86.90
C ASN A 411 -0.47 34.99 -88.32
N VAL A 412 0.82 34.72 -88.60
CA VAL A 412 1.38 34.90 -89.94
C VAL A 412 0.67 34.07 -91.00
N LEU A 413 0.40 32.79 -90.69
CA LEU A 413 -0.36 31.88 -91.57
C LEU A 413 -1.81 32.33 -91.79
N ALA A 414 -2.40 32.96 -90.78
CA ALA A 414 -3.75 33.52 -90.87
C ALA A 414 -3.81 34.73 -91.80
N ILE A 415 -2.79 35.64 -91.71
CA ILE A 415 -2.67 36.82 -92.54
C ILE A 415 -2.42 36.38 -94.04
N GLN A 416 -1.72 35.30 -94.23
CA GLN A 416 -1.46 34.72 -95.59
C GLN A 416 -2.67 33.95 -96.13
N ASN A 417 -3.82 33.99 -95.50
CA ASN A 417 -5.05 33.26 -95.91
C ASN A 417 -4.87 31.74 -96.00
N GLN A 418 -3.95 31.14 -95.25
CA GLN A 418 -3.72 29.72 -95.24
C GLN A 418 -4.56 28.97 -94.19
N GLY A 419 -5.88 29.18 -94.22
CA GLY A 419 -6.80 28.70 -93.20
C GLY A 419 -6.69 27.20 -92.82
N LYS A 420 -6.34 26.35 -93.79
CA LYS A 420 -6.13 24.93 -93.51
C LYS A 420 -4.92 24.66 -92.60
N LYS A 421 -3.79 25.38 -92.84
CA LYS A 421 -2.55 25.27 -92.06
C LYS A 421 -2.77 25.86 -90.67
N VAL A 422 -3.50 26.97 -90.57
CA VAL A 422 -3.87 27.58 -89.28
C VAL A 422 -4.66 26.57 -88.45
N SER A 423 -5.66 25.95 -89.02
CA SER A 423 -6.47 24.93 -88.26
C SER A 423 -5.61 23.74 -87.80
N GLN A 424 -4.66 23.30 -88.67
CA GLN A 424 -3.74 22.22 -88.30
C GLN A 424 -2.82 22.63 -87.15
N MET A 425 -2.23 23.82 -87.14
CA MET A 425 -1.37 24.33 -86.09
C MET A 425 -2.11 24.49 -84.76
N VAL A 426 -3.32 25.04 -84.77
CA VAL A 426 -4.17 25.19 -83.58
C VAL A 426 -4.48 23.83 -83.01
N TYR A 427 -4.84 22.85 -83.82
CA TYR A 427 -5.13 21.48 -83.37
C TYR A 427 -3.90 20.82 -82.72
N ARG A 428 -2.70 20.96 -83.32
CA ARG A 428 -1.42 20.42 -82.84
C ARG A 428 -1.03 21.10 -81.54
N LEU A 429 -1.18 22.43 -81.44
CA LEU A 429 -0.96 23.19 -80.22
C LEU A 429 -1.88 22.72 -79.06
N GLY A 430 -3.14 22.49 -79.38
CA GLY A 430 -4.10 21.94 -78.39
C GLY A 430 -3.70 20.56 -77.85
N ASN A 431 -3.16 19.69 -78.77
CA ASN A 431 -2.66 18.37 -78.31
C ASN A 431 -1.44 18.46 -77.44
N LEU A 432 -0.48 19.36 -77.75
CA LEU A 432 0.71 19.61 -76.97
C LEU A 432 0.37 20.10 -75.53
N LEU A 433 -0.56 21.06 -75.47
CA LEU A 433 -0.99 21.60 -74.16
C LEU A 433 -1.69 20.55 -73.35
N ARG A 434 -2.48 19.69 -73.96
CA ARG A 434 -3.26 18.64 -73.23
C ARG A 434 -2.31 17.69 -72.48
N ILE A 435 -1.28 17.15 -73.12
CA ILE A 435 -0.33 16.24 -72.51
C ILE A 435 0.54 16.97 -71.50
N GLY A 436 0.94 18.22 -71.74
CA GLY A 436 1.69 19.03 -70.80
C GLY A 436 0.94 19.32 -69.51
N MET A 437 -0.39 19.41 -69.58
CA MET A 437 -1.29 19.69 -68.42
C MET A 437 -1.80 18.41 -67.73
N GLU A 438 -1.48 17.22 -68.23
CA GLU A 438 -1.88 15.95 -67.61
C GLU A 438 -1.17 15.78 -66.26
N SER A 439 -1.92 15.42 -65.21
CA SER A 439 -1.35 15.29 -63.85
C SER A 439 -0.51 14.03 -63.64
N ARG A 440 -0.58 13.08 -64.57
CA ARG A 440 0.25 11.87 -64.52
C ARG A 440 1.68 12.16 -64.96
N GLU A 441 2.65 11.59 -64.27
CA GLU A 441 4.06 11.70 -64.64
C GLU A 441 4.50 10.69 -65.71
N GLU A 442 3.84 9.52 -65.76
CA GLU A 442 4.08 8.50 -66.76
C GLU A 442 2.92 8.43 -67.77
N ILE A 443 3.27 8.28 -69.07
CA ILE A 443 2.34 8.15 -70.20
C ILE A 443 2.75 6.97 -71.04
N SER A 444 1.88 6.49 -71.94
CA SER A 444 2.30 5.46 -72.88
C SER A 444 3.32 5.99 -73.91
N LEU A 445 4.21 5.12 -74.41
CA LEU A 445 5.15 5.46 -75.50
C LEU A 445 4.43 6.02 -76.75
N LYS A 446 3.22 5.50 -77.05
CA LYS A 446 2.35 6.03 -78.09
C LYS A 446 2.03 7.50 -77.85
N GLN A 447 1.61 7.86 -76.61
CA GLN A 447 1.25 9.24 -76.27
C GLN A 447 2.48 10.16 -76.35
N GLU A 448 3.69 9.72 -75.90
CA GLU A 448 4.91 10.50 -75.99
C GLU A 448 5.33 10.72 -77.46
N LEU A 449 5.19 9.69 -78.29
CA LEU A 449 5.48 9.81 -79.71
C LEU A 449 4.46 10.70 -80.44
N ASP A 450 3.15 10.59 -80.12
CA ASP A 450 2.13 11.47 -80.71
C ASP A 450 2.32 12.93 -80.25
N HIS A 451 2.79 13.16 -79.02
CA HIS A 451 3.14 14.46 -78.48
C HIS A 451 4.37 15.02 -79.24
N LEU A 452 5.41 14.22 -79.35
CA LEU A 452 6.63 14.58 -80.07
C LEU A 452 6.36 14.90 -81.58
N LYS A 453 5.53 14.08 -82.20
CA LYS A 453 5.08 14.33 -83.60
C LYS A 453 4.32 15.65 -83.71
N SER A 454 3.45 15.96 -82.81
CA SER A 454 2.73 17.26 -82.75
C SER A 454 3.69 18.43 -82.59
N TYR A 455 4.75 18.26 -81.77
CA TYR A 455 5.79 19.25 -81.59
C TYR A 455 6.62 19.45 -82.90
N LEU A 456 7.10 18.36 -83.52
CA LEU A 456 7.88 18.40 -84.73
C LEU A 456 7.12 19.02 -85.92
N GLU A 457 5.83 18.67 -86.05
CA GLU A 457 5.00 19.26 -87.12
C GLU A 457 4.81 20.78 -86.95
N ILE A 458 4.70 21.28 -85.67
CA ILE A 458 4.67 22.73 -85.41
C ILE A 458 5.99 23.37 -85.74
N GLN A 459 7.12 22.73 -85.43
CA GLN A 459 8.47 23.24 -85.77
C GLN A 459 8.76 23.20 -87.27
N GLU A 460 8.26 22.19 -88.01
CA GLU A 460 8.38 22.11 -89.48
C GLU A 460 7.68 23.29 -90.14
N PHE A 461 6.48 23.69 -89.64
CA PHE A 461 5.84 24.91 -90.12
C PHE A 461 6.61 26.19 -89.84
N ARG A 462 7.36 26.22 -88.75
CA ARG A 462 8.16 27.38 -88.34
C ARG A 462 9.48 27.54 -89.08
N PHE A 463 10.14 26.41 -89.38
CA PHE A 463 11.45 26.39 -90.00
C PHE A 463 11.41 26.12 -91.49
N GLU A 464 10.25 26.29 -92.15
CA GLU A 464 10.03 26.30 -93.58
C GLU A 464 10.87 25.26 -94.34
N ASP A 465 10.65 23.97 -94.07
CA ASP A 465 11.35 22.85 -94.79
C ASP A 465 12.89 22.77 -94.55
N GLN A 466 13.45 23.38 -93.52
CA GLN A 466 14.89 23.29 -93.21
C GLN A 466 15.28 21.95 -92.59
N PHE A 467 14.34 21.17 -92.11
CA PHE A 467 14.60 19.84 -91.57
C PHE A 467 13.48 18.83 -91.95
N ARG A 468 13.87 17.56 -91.92
CA ARG A 468 12.90 16.43 -92.00
C ARG A 468 13.07 15.55 -90.82
N TYR A 469 12.01 14.82 -90.48
CA TYR A 469 12.05 13.87 -89.38
C TYR A 469 11.44 12.53 -89.78
N GLU A 470 11.97 11.46 -89.20
CA GLU A 470 11.48 10.09 -89.33
C GLU A 470 11.29 9.49 -87.96
N ILE A 471 10.13 8.84 -87.75
CA ILE A 471 9.81 8.15 -86.48
C ILE A 471 9.55 6.69 -86.83
N GLU A 472 10.44 5.83 -86.32
CA GLU A 472 10.30 4.38 -86.46
C GLU A 472 10.06 3.81 -85.05
N SER A 473 9.02 3.02 -84.85
CA SER A 473 8.72 2.37 -83.57
C SER A 473 8.17 0.96 -83.79
N ASP A 474 8.55 0.05 -82.92
CA ASP A 474 7.97 -1.27 -82.87
C ASP A 474 6.54 -1.19 -82.32
N PRO A 475 5.55 -1.64 -83.07
CA PRO A 475 4.17 -1.58 -82.63
C PRO A 475 3.85 -2.32 -81.30
N GLU A 476 4.65 -3.33 -80.92
CA GLU A 476 4.43 -4.17 -79.75
C GLU A 476 4.81 -3.45 -78.44
N ILE A 477 5.61 -2.35 -78.54
CA ILE A 477 6.06 -1.64 -77.35
C ILE A 477 5.37 -0.30 -77.12
N LEU A 478 4.40 0.10 -77.93
CA LEU A 478 3.73 1.40 -77.85
C LEU A 478 2.89 1.61 -76.58
N ASP A 479 2.46 0.52 -75.97
CA ASP A 479 1.61 0.54 -74.72
C ASP A 479 2.47 0.54 -73.44
N TYR A 480 3.80 0.51 -73.54
CA TYR A 480 4.67 0.59 -72.37
C TYR A 480 4.81 2.04 -71.88
N SER A 481 5.06 2.19 -70.56
CA SER A 481 5.11 3.48 -69.87
C SER A 481 6.46 4.16 -70.00
N ILE A 482 6.44 5.47 -70.19
CA ILE A 482 7.59 6.36 -70.16
C ILE A 482 7.25 7.63 -69.39
N LEU A 483 8.25 8.25 -68.76
CA LEU A 483 8.09 9.59 -68.22
C LEU A 483 7.70 10.59 -69.30
N LYS A 484 6.63 11.36 -69.05
CA LYS A 484 6.19 12.40 -70.01
C LYS A 484 7.29 13.41 -70.29
N LEU A 485 7.32 13.94 -71.54
CA LEU A 485 8.28 14.95 -71.99
C LEU A 485 9.75 14.45 -71.90
N THR A 486 10.00 13.18 -72.15
CA THR A 486 11.32 12.59 -72.17
C THR A 486 12.01 12.84 -73.49
N LEU A 487 11.31 12.68 -74.63
CA LEU A 487 11.86 12.83 -75.96
C LEU A 487 11.91 14.26 -76.45
N GLN A 488 10.94 15.09 -76.08
CA GLN A 488 10.85 16.48 -76.58
C GLN A 488 12.11 17.31 -76.29
N PRO A 489 12.73 17.32 -75.06
CA PRO A 489 13.89 18.11 -74.75
C PRO A 489 15.11 17.71 -75.60
N LEU A 490 15.20 16.43 -76.03
CA LEU A 490 16.32 15.92 -76.87
C LEU A 490 16.17 16.39 -78.30
N VAL A 491 14.96 16.30 -78.85
CA VAL A 491 14.63 16.82 -80.16
C VAL A 491 14.78 18.34 -80.23
N GLU A 492 14.34 19.02 -79.12
CA GLU A 492 14.48 20.46 -78.98
C GLU A 492 15.98 20.90 -79.08
N ASN A 493 16.88 20.13 -78.42
CA ASN A 493 18.31 20.36 -78.51
C ASN A 493 18.85 20.16 -79.95
N ALA A 494 18.39 19.15 -80.67
CA ALA A 494 18.78 18.93 -82.06
C ALA A 494 18.35 20.11 -82.93
N LEU A 495 17.13 20.58 -82.80
CA LEU A 495 16.62 21.73 -83.58
C LEU A 495 17.31 23.03 -83.20
N GLN A 496 17.50 23.36 -81.90
CA GLN A 496 18.06 24.63 -81.46
C GLN A 496 19.58 24.71 -81.60
N HIS A 497 20.27 23.60 -81.36
CA HIS A 497 21.74 23.59 -81.30
C HIS A 497 22.43 22.81 -82.43
N GLY A 498 21.70 21.80 -82.95
CA GLY A 498 22.22 20.95 -84.01
C GLY A 498 22.09 21.60 -85.42
N PHE A 499 20.94 22.26 -85.66
CA PHE A 499 20.58 22.71 -86.99
C PHE A 499 20.72 24.22 -87.20
N GLU A 500 20.76 25.05 -86.17
CA GLU A 500 20.85 26.52 -86.34
C GLU A 500 22.07 26.96 -87.19
N PRO A 501 23.25 26.30 -87.14
CA PRO A 501 24.43 26.69 -87.88
C PRO A 501 24.61 25.94 -89.21
N ILE A 502 23.71 25.05 -89.67
CA ILE A 502 23.88 24.26 -90.88
C ILE A 502 23.17 24.91 -92.10
N ASP A 503 23.69 24.77 -93.26
CA ASP A 503 23.21 25.24 -94.58
C ASP A 503 22.64 24.11 -95.45
N TYR A 504 22.56 22.89 -94.88
CA TYR A 504 22.01 21.70 -95.53
C TYR A 504 20.73 21.22 -94.78
N MET A 505 20.01 20.30 -95.43
CA MET A 505 18.77 19.76 -94.82
C MET A 505 19.08 18.98 -93.55
N GLY A 506 18.52 19.46 -92.38
CA GLY A 506 18.57 18.74 -91.10
C GLY A 506 17.70 17.47 -91.14
N VAL A 507 18.19 16.39 -90.59
CA VAL A 507 17.43 15.13 -90.50
C VAL A 507 17.43 14.69 -89.02
N ILE A 508 16.25 14.51 -88.49
CA ILE A 508 16.06 13.90 -87.12
C ILE A 508 15.47 12.51 -87.30
N SER A 509 16.18 11.51 -86.83
CA SER A 509 15.67 10.13 -86.81
C SER A 509 15.38 9.70 -85.36
N ILE A 510 14.13 9.31 -85.10
CA ILE A 510 13.68 8.79 -83.80
C ILE A 510 13.36 7.32 -83.99
N LYS A 511 14.10 6.44 -83.27
CA LYS A 511 13.86 4.99 -83.32
C LYS A 511 13.58 4.47 -81.93
N VAL A 512 12.49 3.71 -81.77
CA VAL A 512 12.12 3.06 -80.51
C VAL A 512 12.12 1.55 -80.72
N LEU A 513 13.09 0.88 -80.08
CA LEU A 513 13.38 -0.53 -80.32
C LEU A 513 13.15 -1.35 -79.01
N ASP A 514 12.64 -2.56 -79.19
CA ASP A 514 12.60 -3.57 -78.14
C ASP A 514 14.00 -4.21 -77.97
N GLU A 515 14.67 -3.99 -76.83
CA GLU A 515 15.96 -4.58 -76.50
C GLU A 515 15.81 -5.75 -75.47
N GLY A 516 14.65 -6.46 -75.47
CA GLY A 516 14.35 -7.58 -74.59
C GLY A 516 13.79 -7.15 -73.28
N GLU A 517 14.60 -7.05 -72.23
CA GLU A 517 14.15 -6.57 -70.91
C GLU A 517 14.07 -5.05 -70.76
N ARG A 518 14.51 -4.32 -71.82
CA ARG A 518 14.62 -2.86 -71.84
C ARG A 518 14.02 -2.32 -73.15
N ILE A 519 13.69 -1.05 -73.16
CA ILE A 519 13.30 -0.30 -74.33
C ILE A 519 14.41 0.72 -74.61
N GLY A 520 14.95 0.70 -75.82
CA GLY A 520 15.90 1.65 -76.28
C GLY A 520 15.22 2.70 -77.16
N LEU A 521 15.34 3.98 -76.82
CA LEU A 521 14.87 5.10 -77.65
C LEU A 521 16.11 5.86 -78.17
N TYR A 522 16.16 6.00 -79.44
CA TYR A 522 17.25 6.64 -80.12
C TYR A 522 16.77 7.92 -80.79
N VAL A 523 17.41 9.03 -80.46
CA VAL A 523 17.20 10.33 -81.13
C VAL A 523 18.54 10.70 -81.84
N SER A 524 18.55 10.70 -83.13
CA SER A 524 19.74 10.97 -83.95
C SER A 524 19.49 12.19 -84.85
N ASP A 525 20.44 13.07 -84.88
CA ASP A 525 20.47 14.22 -85.77
C ASP A 525 21.73 14.19 -86.64
N ASN A 526 21.68 14.85 -87.84
CA ASN A 526 22.83 15.08 -88.75
C ASN A 526 23.38 16.50 -88.59
N GLY A 527 23.23 17.14 -87.47
CA GLY A 527 23.66 18.49 -87.17
C GLY A 527 25.19 18.64 -87.00
N ILE A 528 25.58 19.74 -86.37
CA ILE A 528 27.02 20.05 -86.17
C ILE A 528 27.73 19.12 -85.18
N GLY A 529 27.00 18.32 -84.45
CA GLY A 529 27.52 17.49 -83.35
C GLY A 529 28.00 18.27 -82.13
N ILE A 530 28.59 17.54 -81.21
CA ILE A 530 29.04 18.08 -79.88
C ILE A 530 30.56 17.86 -79.81
N SER A 531 31.31 18.93 -79.50
CA SER A 531 32.79 18.83 -79.38
C SER A 531 33.16 17.95 -78.16
N ASN A 532 34.31 17.28 -78.20
CA ASN A 532 34.80 16.41 -77.13
C ASN A 532 34.89 17.12 -75.78
N GLU A 533 35.19 18.43 -75.70
CA GLU A 533 35.26 19.21 -74.51
C GLU A 533 33.88 19.38 -73.85
N LYS A 534 32.82 19.60 -74.65
CA LYS A 534 31.46 19.69 -74.20
C LYS A 534 30.87 18.33 -73.80
N LEU A 535 31.27 17.29 -74.59
CA LEU A 535 30.83 15.92 -74.32
C LEU A 535 31.37 15.40 -72.96
N ALA A 536 32.63 15.76 -72.64
CA ALA A 536 33.25 15.40 -71.38
C ALA A 536 32.51 15.96 -70.16
N LYS A 537 31.77 17.09 -70.27
CA LYS A 537 30.96 17.68 -69.24
C LYS A 537 29.68 16.88 -68.97
N PHE A 538 29.27 15.98 -69.86
CA PHE A 538 28.12 15.07 -69.66
C PHE A 538 28.51 13.71 -69.06
N HIS A 539 29.84 13.45 -68.81
CA HIS A 539 30.21 12.25 -68.05
C HIS A 539 29.93 12.39 -66.61
N TYR A 540 28.98 11.63 -66.14
CA TYR A 540 28.73 11.49 -64.71
C TYR A 540 29.93 10.86 -63.99
N LYS A 541 30.56 11.57 -63.07
CA LYS A 541 31.48 10.97 -62.08
C LYS A 541 30.72 9.96 -61.22
N THR A 542 31.05 8.69 -61.44
CA THR A 542 30.62 7.62 -60.55
C THR A 542 31.51 7.65 -59.30
N GLU A 543 31.31 8.60 -58.40
CA GLU A 543 31.82 8.51 -57.02
C GLU A 543 30.71 7.96 -56.12
N LEU A 544 30.81 6.67 -55.89
CA LEU A 544 30.23 5.96 -54.75
C LEU A 544 30.89 6.53 -53.50
N GLU A 545 30.29 7.52 -52.85
CA GLU A 545 30.50 7.90 -51.43
C GLU A 545 30.24 9.40 -51.19
N THR A 546 29.01 9.87 -51.40
CA THR A 546 28.56 11.08 -50.68
C THR A 546 27.07 10.95 -50.31
N PRO A 547 26.68 11.26 -49.06
CA PRO A 547 25.29 11.18 -48.65
C PRO A 547 24.44 12.23 -49.37
N PHE A 548 23.23 11.83 -49.72
CA PHE A 548 22.21 12.57 -50.50
C PHE A 548 21.90 14.01 -50.04
N HIS A 549 22.36 14.44 -48.87
CA HIS A 549 22.10 15.77 -48.28
C HIS A 549 23.07 16.87 -48.78
N GLU A 550 24.25 16.53 -49.32
CA GLU A 550 25.23 17.53 -49.79
C GLU A 550 25.07 17.92 -51.26
N ILE A 551 24.22 17.19 -51.99
CA ILE A 551 24.01 17.45 -53.43
C ILE A 551 23.08 18.66 -53.69
N LEU A 552 22.32 19.10 -52.68
CA LEU A 552 21.34 20.19 -52.82
C LEU A 552 21.93 21.60 -52.61
N ASP A 553 23.12 21.72 -52.02
CA ASP A 553 23.72 23.04 -51.69
C ASP A 553 24.91 23.46 -52.61
N ALA A 554 25.32 22.63 -53.53
CA ALA A 554 26.41 22.95 -54.42
C ALA A 554 25.89 23.40 -55.81
N ASN A 555 26.01 24.69 -56.06
CA ASN A 555 25.95 25.36 -57.34
C ASN A 555 24.61 25.83 -57.93
N VAL A 556 24.11 26.92 -57.33
CA VAL A 556 23.07 27.77 -57.99
C VAL A 556 23.65 28.75 -59.02
N ASN A 557 24.93 28.83 -59.28
CA ASN A 557 25.55 29.91 -60.06
C ASN A 557 26.53 29.51 -61.19
N GLU A 558 26.34 28.37 -61.91
CA GLU A 558 27.08 28.20 -63.17
C GLU A 558 26.17 27.80 -64.31
N GLU A 559 26.06 28.74 -65.23
CA GLU A 559 25.63 28.71 -66.64
C GLU A 559 24.47 27.77 -67.04
N ARG A 560 23.27 28.35 -67.17
CA ARG A 560 22.02 27.79 -67.74
C ARG A 560 22.10 27.24 -69.18
N ARG A 561 23.24 26.74 -69.65
CA ARG A 561 23.39 26.13 -70.99
C ARG A 561 23.63 24.62 -70.84
N GLY A 562 22.58 23.82 -71.02
CA GLY A 562 22.65 22.36 -71.03
C GLY A 562 21.64 21.66 -70.09
N LEU A 563 20.73 22.37 -69.46
CA LEU A 563 19.78 21.89 -68.47
C LEU A 563 18.77 20.85 -69.00
N GLY A 564 18.49 20.80 -70.32
CA GLY A 564 17.45 19.92 -70.86
C GLY A 564 17.79 18.43 -70.80
N VAL A 565 18.97 18.03 -71.23
CA VAL A 565 19.38 16.61 -71.27
C VAL A 565 19.72 16.07 -69.89
N SER A 566 20.41 16.88 -69.06
CA SER A 566 20.73 16.51 -67.66
C SER A 566 19.47 16.26 -66.83
N ASN A 567 18.48 17.15 -66.95
CA ASN A 567 17.19 17.01 -66.19
C ASN A 567 16.43 15.73 -66.61
N VAL A 568 16.45 15.36 -67.93
CA VAL A 568 15.84 14.11 -68.40
C VAL A 568 16.59 12.90 -67.84
N ALA A 569 17.92 12.94 -67.87
CA ALA A 569 18.75 11.85 -67.35
C ALA A 569 18.52 11.63 -65.83
N ASP A 570 18.45 12.73 -65.05
CA ASP A 570 18.19 12.67 -63.61
C ASP A 570 16.78 12.16 -63.32
N ARG A 571 15.78 12.61 -64.08
CA ARG A 571 14.38 12.10 -63.91
C ARG A 571 14.28 10.60 -64.17
N ILE A 572 14.94 10.12 -65.21
CA ILE A 572 15.00 8.69 -65.59
C ILE A 572 15.67 7.89 -64.49
N ARG A 573 16.79 8.35 -63.94
CA ARG A 573 17.51 7.66 -62.86
C ARG A 573 16.73 7.65 -61.53
N ILE A 574 16.10 8.77 -61.18
CA ILE A 574 15.25 8.86 -59.96
C ILE A 574 14.07 7.90 -60.05
N GLN A 575 13.42 7.84 -61.23
CA GLN A 575 12.21 7.03 -61.39
C GLN A 575 12.51 5.55 -61.59
N TYR A 576 13.49 5.22 -62.43
CA TYR A 576 13.74 3.84 -62.88
C TYR A 576 15.02 3.22 -62.26
N GLY A 577 15.82 4.00 -61.54
CA GLY A 577 17.07 3.53 -60.94
C GLY A 577 18.33 3.74 -61.78
N LEU A 578 19.51 3.49 -61.15
CA LEU A 578 20.83 3.84 -61.71
C LEU A 578 21.23 3.05 -62.99
N HIS A 579 20.55 1.99 -63.34
CA HIS A 579 20.79 1.16 -64.50
C HIS A 579 20.15 1.71 -65.76
N TYR A 580 19.33 2.75 -65.64
CA TYR A 580 18.66 3.43 -66.77
C TYR A 580 19.15 4.86 -66.87
N GLY A 581 19.01 5.44 -68.05
CA GLY A 581 19.51 6.79 -68.29
C GLY A 581 19.73 7.12 -69.81
N ILE A 582 20.51 8.18 -70.05
CA ILE A 582 20.79 8.67 -71.38
C ILE A 582 22.27 8.43 -71.69
N PHE A 583 22.54 7.93 -72.88
CA PHE A 583 23.86 7.75 -73.44
C PHE A 583 23.98 8.65 -74.67
N ILE A 584 25.05 9.43 -74.77
CA ILE A 584 25.27 10.38 -75.87
C ILE A 584 26.47 9.93 -76.66
N CYS A 585 26.31 9.79 -78.00
CA CYS A 585 27.34 9.56 -78.94
C CYS A 585 27.29 10.70 -79.96
N SER A 586 28.36 11.49 -80.07
CA SER A 586 28.39 12.63 -80.95
C SER A 586 29.80 12.82 -81.50
N MET A 587 29.91 13.26 -82.78
CA MET A 587 31.14 13.62 -83.42
C MET A 587 30.95 14.96 -84.13
N GLU A 588 31.84 15.90 -83.88
CA GLU A 588 31.79 17.22 -84.46
C GLU A 588 31.75 17.16 -86.01
N GLY A 589 30.79 17.82 -86.64
CA GLY A 589 30.50 17.78 -88.05
C GLY A 589 29.70 16.56 -88.54
N HIS A 590 29.33 15.61 -87.68
CA HIS A 590 28.67 14.36 -88.11
C HIS A 590 27.34 14.11 -87.31
N GLY A 591 26.90 15.07 -86.53
CA GLY A 591 25.64 14.98 -85.75
C GLY A 591 25.78 14.31 -84.42
N THR A 592 24.61 14.09 -83.75
CA THR A 592 24.52 13.50 -82.41
C THR A 592 23.49 12.38 -82.37
N THR A 593 23.81 11.30 -81.70
CA THR A 593 22.85 10.23 -81.34
C THR A 593 22.74 10.12 -79.82
N MET A 594 21.51 10.30 -79.28
CA MET A 594 21.20 10.12 -77.89
C MET A 594 20.39 8.85 -77.75
N LYS A 595 20.91 7.89 -76.95
CA LYS A 595 20.20 6.65 -76.60
C LYS A 595 19.64 6.77 -75.18
N ILE A 596 18.33 6.62 -75.01
CA ILE A 596 17.66 6.51 -73.74
C ILE A 596 17.37 5.04 -73.53
N VAL A 597 17.61 4.57 -72.27
CA VAL A 597 17.27 3.20 -71.87
C VAL A 597 16.31 3.28 -70.68
N ILE A 598 15.14 2.62 -70.84
CA ILE A 598 14.11 2.55 -69.84
C ILE A 598 13.67 1.09 -69.58
N PRO A 599 13.10 0.75 -68.42
CA PRO A 599 12.58 -0.58 -68.19
C PRO A 599 11.34 -0.84 -69.07
N LYS A 600 11.08 -2.10 -69.33
CA LYS A 600 9.88 -2.54 -70.07
C LYS A 600 8.72 -2.74 -69.09
N THR A 601 8.12 -1.62 -68.65
CA THR A 601 7.00 -1.58 -67.69
C THR A 601 5.72 -1.19 -68.41
N LYS A 602 4.62 -1.94 -68.20
CA LYS A 602 3.28 -1.53 -68.66
C LYS A 602 2.62 -0.74 -67.55
N GLU A 603 1.80 0.23 -67.94
CA GLU A 603 0.95 0.97 -67.00
C GLU A 603 0.14 -0.03 -66.18
N ALA A 604 0.25 0.03 -64.85
CA ALA A 604 -0.62 -0.78 -63.97
C ALA A 604 -2.04 -0.31 -64.21
N SER A 605 -2.88 -1.16 -64.81
CA SER A 605 -4.32 -0.92 -64.93
C SER A 605 -4.88 -0.75 -63.53
N LEU A 606 -5.26 0.50 -63.21
CA LEU A 606 -6.06 0.84 -62.01
C LEU A 606 -7.48 0.37 -62.19
#